data_524546e6f8c6f5ac32b37db8ab607a46
#
_entry.id   524546e6f8c6f5ac32b37db8ab607a46
#
_cell.length_a   1.000
_cell.length_b   1.000
_cell.length_c   1.000
_cell.angle_alpha   90.00
_cell.angle_beta   90.00
_cell.angle_gamma   90.00
#
_symmetry.space_group_name_H-M   'P 1'
#
loop_
_entity.id
_entity.type
_entity.pdbx_description
1 polymer ?
#
loop_
_entity_poly.entity_id
_entity_poly.type
_entity_poly.pdbx_seq_one_letter_code
_entity_poly.pdbx_strand_id
1 'polypeptide(L)'
;PSTGELEARIARARTALAPFAAGPLGHLVDGRVLPGAGALFENRSPVDGSLLGMVRDATPDEVAQAAEAARRAFRTWRLVPGAERRRLLHRVADLIEARADEIALVECMDTGQAWRFMSKAALRGAENFRFFADRAPDAANGLSLPTDTHLNYTVRQPIGPVAVVTPWNTPFMLSTWKIAPALVAGNTMVLKPS
;
A
#
# COMPACT_ATOMS: atom_id res chain seq x y z
N PRO A 1 -10.57 -25.30 12.59
CA PRO A 1 -9.89 -24.95 13.83
C PRO A 1 -10.68 -25.47 15.03
N SER A 2 -10.00 -25.91 16.08
CA SER A 2 -10.63 -26.19 17.37
C SER A 2 -11.20 -24.91 17.99
N THR A 3 -12.14 -25.02 18.94
CA THR A 3 -12.71 -23.85 19.63
C THR A 3 -11.61 -23.00 20.26
N GLY A 4 -10.61 -23.63 20.91
CA GLY A 4 -9.49 -22.91 21.51
C GLY A 4 -8.60 -22.15 20.50
N GLU A 5 -8.37 -22.71 19.30
CA GLU A 5 -7.65 -22.01 18.24
C GLU A 5 -8.43 -20.78 17.71
N LEU A 6 -9.76 -20.89 17.65
CA LEU A 6 -10.58 -19.76 17.25
C LEU A 6 -10.56 -18.64 18.29
N GLU A 7 -10.70 -18.98 19.56
CA GLU A 7 -10.65 -18.01 20.68
C GLU A 7 -9.28 -17.30 20.74
N ALA A 8 -8.19 -18.03 20.59
CA ALA A 8 -6.85 -17.45 20.54
C ALA A 8 -6.69 -16.49 19.35
N ARG A 9 -7.26 -16.82 18.19
CA ARG A 9 -7.21 -15.96 17.01
C ARG A 9 -8.05 -14.70 17.18
N ILE A 10 -9.23 -14.81 17.80
CA ILE A 10 -10.07 -13.64 18.13
C ILE A 10 -9.35 -12.71 19.11
N ALA A 11 -8.70 -13.26 20.13
CA ALA A 11 -7.92 -12.46 21.07
C ALA A 11 -6.77 -11.70 20.39
N ARG A 12 -6.04 -12.36 19.47
CA ARG A 12 -5.00 -11.72 18.65
C ARG A 12 -5.56 -10.62 17.73
N ALA A 13 -6.73 -10.86 17.11
CA ALA A 13 -7.38 -9.85 16.28
C ALA A 13 -7.76 -8.61 17.09
N ARG A 14 -8.31 -8.77 18.29
CA ARG A 14 -8.61 -7.65 19.20
C ARG A 14 -7.35 -6.86 19.57
N THR A 15 -6.24 -7.55 19.85
CA THR A 15 -4.96 -6.90 20.13
C THR A 15 -4.45 -6.10 18.92
N ALA A 16 -4.55 -6.66 17.72
CA ALA A 16 -4.13 -6.00 16.49
C ALA A 16 -5.00 -4.78 16.15
N LEU A 17 -6.29 -4.80 16.54
CA LEU A 17 -7.24 -3.71 16.30
C LEU A 17 -7.16 -2.59 17.35
N ALA A 18 -6.64 -2.87 18.54
CA ALA A 18 -6.61 -1.91 19.64
C ALA A 18 -6.00 -0.53 19.28
N PRO A 19 -4.91 -0.43 18.50
CA PRO A 19 -4.36 0.86 18.10
C PRO A 19 -5.32 1.70 17.25
N PHE A 20 -6.18 1.06 16.44
CA PHE A 20 -7.14 1.74 15.56
C PHE A 20 -8.38 2.22 16.32
N ALA A 21 -8.66 1.65 17.47
CA ALA A 21 -9.75 2.06 18.36
C ALA A 21 -9.36 3.17 19.35
N ALA A 22 -8.08 3.48 19.48
CA ALA A 22 -7.56 4.44 20.46
C ALA A 22 -7.93 5.91 20.17
N GLY A 23 -8.32 6.22 18.93
CA GLY A 23 -8.76 7.55 18.52
C GLY A 23 -9.04 7.59 17.01
N PRO A 24 -9.55 8.73 16.51
CA PRO A 24 -9.82 8.87 15.10
C PRO A 24 -8.58 8.70 14.23
N LEU A 25 -8.67 7.88 13.20
CA LEU A 25 -7.64 7.75 12.18
C LEU A 25 -7.72 8.93 11.21
N GLY A 26 -6.61 9.59 11.03
CA GLY A 26 -6.42 10.66 10.04
C GLY A 26 -5.63 10.16 8.82
N HIS A 27 -4.74 11.03 8.31
CA HIS A 27 -4.02 10.81 7.07
C HIS A 27 -2.51 10.73 7.31
N LEU A 28 -1.81 9.87 6.58
CA LEU A 28 -0.36 9.85 6.54
C LEU A 28 0.12 10.61 5.29
N VAL A 29 0.70 11.79 5.49
CA VAL A 29 1.21 12.64 4.41
C VAL A 29 2.64 13.05 4.71
N ASP A 30 3.54 12.85 3.76
CA ASP A 30 4.95 13.24 3.86
C ASP A 30 5.64 12.68 5.13
N GLY A 31 5.32 11.42 5.50
CA GLY A 31 5.84 10.75 6.69
C GLY A 31 5.24 11.23 8.02
N ARG A 32 4.23 12.09 8.01
CA ARG A 32 3.57 12.64 9.21
C ARG A 32 2.11 12.20 9.28
N VAL A 33 1.67 11.84 10.48
CA VAL A 33 0.25 11.58 10.75
C VAL A 33 -0.44 12.92 10.98
N LEU A 34 -1.42 13.23 10.14
CA LEU A 34 -2.32 14.39 10.26
C LEU A 34 -3.63 13.93 10.85
N PRO A 35 -4.24 14.69 11.79
CA PRO A 35 -5.47 14.28 12.46
C PRO A 35 -6.69 14.20 11.53
N GLY A 36 -6.63 14.86 10.37
CA GLY A 36 -7.75 15.02 9.45
C GLY A 36 -8.74 16.10 9.89
N ALA A 37 -9.32 16.80 8.92
CA ALA A 37 -10.29 17.88 9.15
C ALA A 37 -11.70 17.56 8.58
N GLY A 38 -11.82 16.49 7.79
CA GLY A 38 -13.08 16.11 7.18
C GLY A 38 -14.06 15.42 8.14
N ALA A 39 -15.15 14.95 7.58
CA ALA A 39 -16.22 14.28 8.33
C ALA A 39 -15.68 13.03 9.04
N LEU A 40 -16.19 12.80 10.24
CA LEU A 40 -15.88 11.61 11.04
C LEU A 40 -16.93 10.55 10.77
N PHE A 41 -16.51 9.33 10.51
CA PHE A 41 -17.39 8.19 10.35
C PHE A 41 -16.89 6.95 11.12
N GLU A 42 -17.82 6.07 11.43
CA GLU A 42 -17.54 4.80 12.10
C GLU A 42 -17.08 3.75 11.08
N ASN A 43 -15.99 3.05 11.40
CA ASN A 43 -15.64 1.82 10.71
C ASN A 43 -16.10 0.63 11.56
N ARG A 44 -17.05 -0.15 11.01
CA ARG A 44 -17.63 -1.31 11.71
C ARG A 44 -17.29 -2.61 10.99
N SER A 45 -17.01 -3.63 11.78
CA SER A 45 -16.79 -4.98 11.27
C SER A 45 -18.07 -5.55 10.64
N PRO A 46 -18.01 -6.03 9.40
CA PRO A 46 -19.14 -6.77 8.82
C PRO A 46 -19.34 -8.18 9.43
N VAL A 47 -18.40 -8.64 10.26
CA VAL A 47 -18.47 -9.96 10.91
C VAL A 47 -19.49 -9.96 12.04
N ASP A 48 -19.48 -8.92 12.89
CA ASP A 48 -20.28 -8.87 14.12
C ASP A 48 -20.87 -7.48 14.43
N GLY A 49 -20.67 -6.50 13.54
CA GLY A 49 -21.13 -5.13 13.71
C GLY A 49 -20.34 -4.32 14.74
N SER A 50 -19.28 -4.89 15.34
CA SER A 50 -18.47 -4.18 16.34
C SER A 50 -17.77 -2.97 15.73
N LEU A 51 -17.60 -1.92 16.52
CA LEU A 51 -16.85 -0.74 16.14
C LEU A 51 -15.35 -1.07 16.09
N LEU A 52 -14.72 -0.93 14.93
CA LEU A 52 -13.28 -1.12 14.75
C LEU A 52 -12.50 0.15 15.04
N GLY A 53 -13.09 1.30 14.76
CA GLY A 53 -12.49 2.60 14.99
C GLY A 53 -13.27 3.71 14.30
N MET A 54 -12.81 4.94 14.54
CA MET A 54 -13.33 6.14 13.89
C MET A 54 -12.34 6.59 12.81
N VAL A 55 -12.83 7.02 11.66
CA VAL A 55 -12.00 7.45 10.53
C VAL A 55 -12.44 8.83 10.07
N ARG A 56 -11.50 9.66 9.69
CA ARG A 56 -11.77 10.96 9.08
C ARG A 56 -11.67 10.89 7.57
N ASP A 57 -12.65 11.45 6.89
CA ASP A 57 -12.55 11.75 5.47
C ASP A 57 -11.50 12.83 5.21
N ALA A 58 -10.86 12.76 4.06
CA ALA A 58 -9.97 13.83 3.62
C ALA A 58 -10.78 14.99 3.02
N THR A 59 -10.45 16.21 3.41
CA THR A 59 -10.93 17.41 2.73
C THR A 59 -10.23 17.60 1.37
N PRO A 60 -10.80 18.38 0.44
CA PRO A 60 -10.12 18.71 -0.82
C PRO A 60 -8.73 19.32 -0.61
N ASP A 61 -8.54 20.14 0.42
CA ASP A 61 -7.23 20.74 0.74
C ASP A 61 -6.21 19.70 1.21
N GLU A 62 -6.62 18.72 2.01
CA GLU A 62 -5.76 17.62 2.46
C GLU A 62 -5.37 16.70 1.29
N VAL A 63 -6.30 16.46 0.36
CA VAL A 63 -5.98 15.73 -0.88
C VAL A 63 -4.98 16.53 -1.72
N ALA A 64 -5.13 17.84 -1.84
CA ALA A 64 -4.19 18.72 -2.53
C ALA A 64 -2.82 18.72 -1.86
N GLN A 65 -2.76 18.73 -0.53
CA GLN A 65 -1.51 18.62 0.24
C GLN A 65 -0.80 17.27 -0.01
N ALA A 66 -1.55 16.18 -0.04
CA ALA A 66 -0.99 14.85 -0.32
C ALA A 66 -0.45 14.77 -1.76
N ALA A 67 -1.17 15.32 -2.73
CA ALA A 67 -0.72 15.39 -4.12
C ALA A 67 0.54 16.25 -4.28
N GLU A 68 0.62 17.39 -3.59
CA GLU A 68 1.79 18.25 -3.59
C GLU A 68 3.01 17.57 -2.91
N ALA A 69 2.79 16.84 -1.81
CA ALA A 69 3.83 16.06 -1.16
C ALA A 69 4.39 14.99 -2.12
N ALA A 70 3.50 14.27 -2.82
CA ALA A 70 3.89 13.28 -3.82
C ALA A 70 4.66 13.95 -4.99
N ARG A 71 4.26 15.14 -5.43
CA ARG A 71 4.95 15.91 -6.47
C ARG A 71 6.36 16.37 -6.03
N ARG A 72 6.53 16.81 -4.79
CA ARG A 72 7.84 17.14 -4.24
C ARG A 72 8.74 15.92 -4.16
N ALA A 73 8.23 14.81 -3.61
CA ALA A 73 8.97 13.55 -3.50
C ALA A 73 9.38 12.98 -4.87
N PHE A 74 8.56 13.18 -5.91
CA PHE A 74 8.86 12.74 -7.26
C PHE A 74 10.17 13.31 -7.80
N ARG A 75 10.52 14.53 -7.45
CA ARG A 75 11.74 15.21 -7.95
C ARG A 75 13.01 14.43 -7.60
N THR A 76 13.02 13.77 -6.45
CA THR A 76 14.16 12.98 -5.96
C THR A 76 13.99 11.50 -6.24
N TRP A 77 12.78 10.94 -6.01
CA TRP A 77 12.51 9.52 -6.17
C TRP A 77 12.76 9.02 -7.60
N ARG A 78 12.37 9.79 -8.61
CA ARG A 78 12.60 9.44 -10.01
C ARG A 78 14.08 9.28 -10.38
N LEU A 79 14.98 9.89 -9.62
CA LEU A 79 16.42 9.86 -9.83
C LEU A 79 17.11 8.74 -9.04
N VAL A 80 16.40 8.08 -8.13
CA VAL A 80 16.96 6.96 -7.35
C VAL A 80 17.29 5.81 -8.32
N PRO A 81 18.53 5.28 -8.29
CA PRO A 81 18.91 4.15 -9.15
C PRO A 81 18.01 2.93 -8.95
N GLY A 82 17.76 2.16 -10.04
CA GLY A 82 16.94 0.96 -9.98
C GLY A 82 17.40 -0.06 -8.94
N ALA A 83 18.71 -0.25 -8.79
CA ALA A 83 19.27 -1.14 -7.77
C ALA A 83 18.93 -0.70 -6.34
N GLU A 84 18.91 0.61 -6.08
CA GLU A 84 18.51 1.13 -4.76
C GLU A 84 17.01 1.01 -4.54
N ARG A 85 16.17 1.31 -5.54
CA ARG A 85 14.72 1.05 -5.46
C ARG A 85 14.44 -0.44 -5.18
N ARG A 86 15.17 -1.34 -5.87
CA ARG A 86 15.10 -2.79 -5.59
C ARG A 86 15.34 -3.08 -4.11
N ARG A 87 16.44 -2.60 -3.55
CA ARG A 87 16.80 -2.83 -2.14
C ARG A 87 15.72 -2.33 -1.18
N LEU A 88 15.20 -1.12 -1.41
CA LEU A 88 14.16 -0.52 -0.59
C LEU A 88 12.84 -1.31 -0.65
N LEU A 89 12.43 -1.76 -1.84
CA LEU A 89 11.19 -2.51 -2.01
C LEU A 89 11.28 -3.94 -1.46
N HIS A 90 12.45 -4.59 -1.51
CA HIS A 90 12.69 -5.84 -0.79
C HIS A 90 12.53 -5.62 0.72
N ARG A 91 13.07 -4.51 1.26
CA ARG A 91 12.88 -4.18 2.68
C ARG A 91 11.41 -3.99 3.05
N VAL A 92 10.61 -3.37 2.17
CA VAL A 92 9.14 -3.28 2.37
C VAL A 92 8.52 -4.67 2.40
N ALA A 93 8.90 -5.56 1.48
CA ALA A 93 8.40 -6.93 1.47
C ALA A 93 8.72 -7.69 2.77
N ASP A 94 9.94 -7.56 3.29
CA ASP A 94 10.34 -8.18 4.56
C ASP A 94 9.51 -7.67 5.75
N LEU A 95 9.21 -6.36 5.78
CA LEU A 95 8.36 -5.77 6.81
C LEU A 95 6.90 -6.23 6.71
N ILE A 96 6.38 -6.40 5.50
CA ILE A 96 5.03 -6.96 5.28
C ILE A 96 4.99 -8.42 5.77
N GLU A 97 5.97 -9.22 5.41
CA GLU A 97 6.04 -10.63 5.81
C GLU A 97 6.13 -10.78 7.33
N ALA A 98 6.97 -9.96 7.98
CA ALA A 98 7.09 -9.94 9.44
C ALA A 98 5.77 -9.59 10.17
N ARG A 99 4.86 -8.89 9.50
CA ARG A 99 3.55 -8.48 10.05
C ARG A 99 2.37 -9.16 9.35
N ALA A 100 2.61 -10.24 8.61
CA ALA A 100 1.58 -10.86 7.76
C ALA A 100 0.35 -11.32 8.56
N ASP A 101 0.54 -11.89 9.73
CA ASP A 101 -0.54 -12.33 10.62
C ASP A 101 -1.38 -11.15 11.14
N GLU A 102 -0.74 -10.07 11.54
CA GLU A 102 -1.41 -8.83 11.99
C GLU A 102 -2.27 -8.25 10.87
N ILE A 103 -1.70 -8.08 9.68
CA ILE A 103 -2.39 -7.58 8.49
C ILE A 103 -3.61 -8.46 8.17
N ALA A 104 -3.42 -9.79 8.17
CA ALA A 104 -4.49 -10.72 7.88
C ALA A 104 -5.63 -10.68 8.91
N LEU A 105 -5.31 -10.52 10.20
CA LEU A 105 -6.31 -10.41 11.26
C LEU A 105 -7.14 -9.12 11.13
N VAL A 106 -6.47 -8.00 10.86
CA VAL A 106 -7.14 -6.72 10.65
C VAL A 106 -8.05 -6.80 9.41
N GLU A 107 -7.56 -7.32 8.28
CA GLU A 107 -8.38 -7.49 7.08
C GLU A 107 -9.59 -8.41 7.29
N CYS A 108 -9.45 -9.49 8.05
CA CYS A 108 -10.60 -10.35 8.36
C CYS A 108 -11.72 -9.59 9.06
N MET A 109 -11.39 -8.74 10.02
CA MET A 109 -12.38 -7.96 10.77
C MET A 109 -12.95 -6.80 9.97
N ASP A 110 -12.12 -6.16 9.17
CA ASP A 110 -12.50 -4.97 8.39
C ASP A 110 -13.30 -5.33 7.12
N THR A 111 -12.99 -6.47 6.47
CA THR A 111 -13.62 -6.86 5.21
C THR A 111 -14.61 -8.00 5.32
N GLY A 112 -14.62 -8.73 6.44
CA GLY A 112 -15.42 -9.96 6.62
C GLY A 112 -14.87 -11.16 5.86
N GLN A 113 -13.72 -11.07 5.22
CA GLN A 113 -13.11 -12.17 4.49
C GLN A 113 -12.57 -13.26 5.41
N ALA A 114 -12.69 -14.50 4.99
CA ALA A 114 -12.26 -15.64 5.81
C ALA A 114 -10.74 -15.72 5.98
N TRP A 115 -10.30 -16.02 7.18
CA TRP A 115 -8.88 -16.20 7.55
C TRP A 115 -8.08 -17.04 6.56
N ARG A 116 -8.65 -18.15 6.06
CA ARG A 116 -7.98 -19.03 5.08
C ARG A 116 -7.53 -18.32 3.80
N PHE A 117 -8.13 -17.17 3.49
CA PHE A 117 -7.75 -16.35 2.34
C PHE A 117 -6.83 -15.22 2.77
N MET A 118 -7.17 -14.51 3.85
CA MET A 118 -6.41 -13.33 4.30
C MET A 118 -5.02 -13.67 4.82
N SER A 119 -4.85 -14.84 5.47
CA SER A 119 -3.53 -15.32 5.88
C SER A 119 -2.54 -15.50 4.71
N LYS A 120 -3.06 -15.70 3.50
CA LYS A 120 -2.24 -15.78 2.28
C LYS A 120 -2.13 -14.45 1.55
N ALA A 121 -3.10 -13.56 1.72
CA ALA A 121 -3.16 -12.29 1.01
C ALA A 121 -2.01 -11.34 1.41
N ALA A 122 -1.68 -11.27 2.69
CA ALA A 122 -0.54 -10.49 3.18
C ALA A 122 0.79 -10.99 2.64
N LEU A 123 1.02 -12.32 2.65
CA LEU A 123 2.21 -12.92 2.06
C LEU A 123 2.33 -12.65 0.56
N ARG A 124 1.22 -12.76 -0.18
CA ARG A 124 1.17 -12.36 -1.60
C ARG A 124 1.50 -10.89 -1.81
N GLY A 125 1.11 -10.03 -0.87
CA GLY A 125 1.51 -8.63 -0.88
C GLY A 125 3.04 -8.45 -0.83
N ALA A 126 3.72 -9.21 0.03
CA ALA A 126 5.19 -9.23 0.08
C ALA A 126 5.79 -9.77 -1.22
N GLU A 127 5.25 -10.87 -1.76
CA GLU A 127 5.68 -11.44 -3.04
C GLU A 127 5.53 -10.44 -4.21
N ASN A 128 4.45 -9.66 -4.24
CA ASN A 128 4.26 -8.61 -5.24
C ASN A 128 5.37 -7.57 -5.18
N PHE A 129 5.73 -7.11 -3.98
CA PHE A 129 6.85 -6.18 -3.81
C PHE A 129 8.18 -6.79 -4.28
N ARG A 130 8.47 -8.05 -3.94
CA ARG A 130 9.68 -8.73 -4.41
C ARG A 130 9.71 -8.88 -5.93
N PHE A 131 8.59 -9.33 -6.51
CA PHE A 131 8.46 -9.50 -7.96
C PHE A 131 8.76 -8.20 -8.73
N PHE A 132 8.16 -7.09 -8.31
CA PHE A 132 8.41 -5.80 -8.95
C PHE A 132 9.78 -5.22 -8.60
N ALA A 133 10.26 -5.43 -7.37
CA ALA A 133 11.60 -5.00 -6.95
C ALA A 133 12.68 -5.57 -7.86
N ASP A 134 12.59 -6.86 -8.20
CA ASP A 134 13.56 -7.52 -9.07
C ASP A 134 13.59 -6.97 -10.50
N ARG A 135 12.57 -6.24 -10.90
CA ARG A 135 12.48 -5.55 -12.20
C ARG A 135 12.93 -4.08 -12.16
N ALA A 136 13.23 -3.56 -10.97
CA ALA A 136 13.61 -2.16 -10.83
C ALA A 136 14.87 -1.77 -11.63
N PRO A 137 15.93 -2.60 -11.71
CA PRO A 137 17.10 -2.27 -12.53
C PRO A 137 16.77 -2.08 -14.01
N ASP A 138 15.78 -2.83 -14.51
CA ASP A 138 15.42 -2.86 -15.94
C ASP A 138 14.23 -1.94 -16.27
N ALA A 139 13.67 -1.25 -15.29
CA ALA A 139 12.45 -0.45 -15.47
C ALA A 139 12.63 0.68 -16.50
N ALA A 140 13.85 1.18 -16.67
CA ALA A 140 14.17 2.22 -17.64
C ALA A 140 14.66 1.66 -18.99
N ASN A 141 14.81 0.33 -19.15
CA ASN A 141 15.31 -0.28 -20.37
C ASN A 141 14.35 -0.05 -21.53
N GLY A 142 14.91 0.28 -22.70
CA GLY A 142 14.18 0.50 -23.94
C GLY A 142 14.72 -0.37 -25.06
N LEU A 143 14.13 -0.23 -26.25
CA LEU A 143 14.63 -0.82 -27.48
C LEU A 143 15.51 0.19 -28.22
N SER A 144 16.56 -0.30 -28.85
CA SER A 144 17.32 0.45 -29.85
C SER A 144 17.22 -0.27 -31.20
N LEU A 145 16.81 0.47 -32.21
CA LEU A 145 16.68 -0.01 -33.60
C LEU A 145 17.53 0.90 -34.51
N PRO A 146 18.86 0.71 -34.53
CA PRO A 146 19.72 1.54 -35.36
C PRO A 146 19.43 1.29 -36.85
N THR A 147 19.50 2.35 -37.64
CA THR A 147 19.49 2.31 -39.11
C THR A 147 20.77 2.96 -39.62
N ASP A 148 21.03 2.83 -40.90
CA ASP A 148 22.25 3.41 -41.50
C ASP A 148 22.33 4.94 -41.41
N THR A 149 21.17 5.58 -41.25
CA THR A 149 21.04 7.05 -41.26
C THR A 149 20.50 7.65 -39.97
N HIS A 150 19.92 6.85 -39.09
CA HIS A 150 19.25 7.36 -37.87
C HIS A 150 19.51 6.46 -36.68
N LEU A 151 19.64 7.10 -35.50
CA LEU A 151 19.59 6.45 -34.21
C LEU A 151 18.13 6.46 -33.71
N ASN A 152 17.50 5.29 -33.68
CA ASN A 152 16.13 5.12 -33.17
C ASN A 152 16.18 4.36 -31.86
N TYR A 153 15.64 4.93 -30.79
CA TYR A 153 15.56 4.27 -29.50
C TYR A 153 14.32 4.72 -28.71
N THR A 154 13.84 3.86 -27.83
CA THR A 154 12.74 4.17 -26.91
C THR A 154 13.30 4.58 -25.56
N VAL A 155 12.64 5.56 -24.92
CA VAL A 155 12.96 6.00 -23.57
C VAL A 155 11.73 5.75 -22.69
N ARG A 156 11.93 5.04 -21.58
CA ARG A 156 10.92 4.88 -20.55
C ARG A 156 11.19 5.85 -19.43
N GLN A 157 10.18 6.66 -19.09
CA GLN A 157 10.28 7.65 -18.02
C GLN A 157 9.09 7.49 -17.05
N PRO A 158 9.31 7.77 -15.74
CA PRO A 158 8.20 7.87 -14.80
C PRO A 158 7.27 9.01 -15.21
N ILE A 159 5.97 8.80 -15.07
CA ILE A 159 4.93 9.79 -15.45
C ILE A 159 4.67 10.83 -14.36
N GLY A 160 5.06 10.56 -13.11
CA GLY A 160 4.87 11.48 -11.99
C GLY A 160 4.13 10.88 -10.81
N PRO A 161 3.47 11.71 -10.00
CA PRO A 161 2.54 11.24 -8.98
C PRO A 161 1.35 10.50 -9.59
N VAL A 162 0.97 9.37 -9.01
CA VAL A 162 -0.16 8.55 -9.45
C VAL A 162 -1.17 8.38 -8.32
N ALA A 163 -2.45 8.37 -8.64
CA ALA A 163 -3.50 8.00 -7.69
C ALA A 163 -3.65 6.47 -7.65
N VAL A 164 -3.60 5.91 -6.45
CA VAL A 164 -3.84 4.49 -6.19
C VAL A 164 -5.16 4.36 -5.45
N VAL A 165 -6.17 3.83 -6.10
CA VAL A 165 -7.49 3.56 -5.51
C VAL A 165 -7.66 2.05 -5.39
N THR A 166 -7.99 1.57 -4.18
CA THR A 166 -8.13 0.14 -3.91
C THR A 166 -9.59 -0.26 -3.67
N PRO A 167 -10.00 -1.46 -4.10
CA PRO A 167 -11.30 -2.00 -3.78
C PRO A 167 -11.34 -2.57 -2.36
N TRP A 168 -12.54 -2.87 -1.89
CA TRP A 168 -12.84 -3.31 -0.53
C TRP A 168 -12.62 -4.81 -0.27
N ASN A 169 -12.53 -5.64 -1.28
CA ASN A 169 -12.59 -7.11 -1.13
C ASN A 169 -11.28 -7.78 -0.67
N THR A 170 -10.12 -7.21 -1.03
CA THR A 170 -8.78 -7.59 -0.55
C THR A 170 -7.88 -6.35 -0.60
N PRO A 171 -8.18 -5.32 0.21
CA PRO A 171 -7.63 -3.99 0.03
C PRO A 171 -6.10 -3.96 0.13
N PHE A 172 -5.52 -4.67 1.10
CA PHE A 172 -4.08 -4.69 1.27
C PHE A 172 -3.35 -5.30 0.07
N MET A 173 -3.69 -6.54 -0.31
CA MET A 173 -3.05 -7.23 -1.43
C MET A 173 -3.21 -6.44 -2.74
N LEU A 174 -4.41 -5.91 -3.03
CA LEU A 174 -4.67 -5.16 -4.25
C LEU A 174 -4.01 -3.78 -4.24
N SER A 175 -3.74 -3.20 -3.08
CA SER A 175 -2.90 -2.00 -2.98
C SER A 175 -1.46 -2.30 -3.41
N THR A 176 -0.90 -3.43 -2.99
CA THR A 176 0.48 -3.81 -3.35
C THR A 176 0.67 -4.00 -4.85
N TRP A 177 -0.35 -4.48 -5.57
CA TRP A 177 -0.32 -4.62 -7.03
C TRP A 177 -0.22 -3.29 -7.79
N LYS A 178 -0.59 -2.20 -7.15
CA LYS A 178 -0.54 -0.85 -7.74
C LYS A 178 0.66 -0.06 -7.21
N ILE A 179 0.94 -0.17 -5.91
CA ILE A 179 2.02 0.55 -5.25
C ILE A 179 3.39 0.08 -5.75
N ALA A 180 3.62 -1.23 -5.75
CA ALA A 180 4.93 -1.78 -6.08
C ALA A 180 5.38 -1.41 -7.51
N PRO A 181 4.59 -1.64 -8.58
CA PRO A 181 4.99 -1.24 -9.93
C PRO A 181 5.12 0.27 -10.10
N ALA A 182 4.25 1.07 -9.44
CA ALA A 182 4.36 2.53 -9.51
C ALA A 182 5.70 3.03 -8.95
N LEU A 183 6.09 2.54 -7.76
CA LEU A 183 7.36 2.91 -7.13
C LEU A 183 8.57 2.38 -7.91
N VAL A 184 8.50 1.14 -8.42
CA VAL A 184 9.57 0.56 -9.24
C VAL A 184 9.84 1.40 -10.48
N ALA A 185 8.78 1.85 -11.15
CA ALA A 185 8.91 2.69 -12.34
C ALA A 185 9.40 4.13 -12.03
N GLY A 186 9.63 4.47 -10.76
CA GLY A 186 10.11 5.80 -10.35
C GLY A 186 9.00 6.83 -10.11
N ASN A 187 7.73 6.40 -10.07
CA ASN A 187 6.61 7.25 -9.73
C ASN A 187 6.46 7.41 -8.21
N THR A 188 5.81 8.48 -7.78
CA THR A 188 5.28 8.63 -6.43
C THR A 188 3.77 8.44 -6.44
N MET A 189 3.13 8.38 -5.28
CA MET A 189 1.70 8.06 -5.25
C MET A 189 0.95 8.74 -4.11
N VAL A 190 -0.37 8.86 -4.30
CA VAL A 190 -1.35 9.10 -3.26
C VAL A 190 -2.26 7.88 -3.21
N LEU A 191 -2.32 7.21 -2.06
CA LEU A 191 -3.15 6.03 -1.83
C LEU A 191 -4.48 6.45 -1.19
N LYS A 192 -5.59 6.09 -1.86
CA LYS A 192 -6.92 6.10 -1.28
C LYS A 192 -7.31 4.64 -1.01
N PRO A 193 -7.27 4.18 0.25
CA PRO A 193 -7.75 2.83 0.61
C PRO A 193 -9.27 2.72 0.43
N SER A 194 -9.76 1.52 0.51
CA SER A 194 -11.20 1.27 0.48
C SER A 194 -11.93 1.90 1.67
#